data_3b4b02893f1a43473a37b3c3dfff7076
#
_entry.id   3b4b02893f1a43473a37b3c3dfff7076
#
_cell.length_a   1.000
_cell.length_b   1.000
_cell.length_c   1.000
_cell.angle_alpha   90.00
_cell.angle_beta   90.00
_cell.angle_gamma   90.00
#
_symmetry.space_group_name_H-M   'P 1'
#
loop_
_entity.id
_entity.type
_entity.pdbx_description
1 polymer ?
#
loop_
_entity_poly.entity_id
_entity_poly.type
_entity_poly.pdbx_seq_one_letter_code
_entity_poly.pdbx_strand_id
1 'polypeptide(L)'
;MNSEEEEIVPPEIIAAIDRFLFANYLECFNSPAMARAMARIPMVNMLDDHDLVDGFGTYPDDLMMSGVFSMIGSRGYFFYLLFQQFMNDEVDGIINENTKNPNPSEIKSLIIGGPGCYIPFPTHSFLIWLGPKQHMLLLDCRAQRKLNQVCGTDTYERVHEALEAMPDTVRHLIIQLGVPISYPRMVSLENMLSNRFNPFVSIAKAFMPAFTNNYNGQVELLDDLNDHWCAANHKKERNQLIERVQELSKSRKLRVSFVSGDVHAAGCGVFQSYDGMDPSRDYRYSLAVITSAIVN
;
A
#
# COMPACT_ATOMS: atom_id res chain seq x y z
N MET A 1 10.60 32.72 -14.23
CA MET A 1 11.24 31.38 -14.21
C MET A 1 12.16 31.39 -13.01
N ASN A 2 11.63 31.06 -11.85
CA ASN A 2 12.45 30.81 -10.68
C ASN A 2 12.94 29.38 -10.81
N SER A 3 14.26 29.22 -10.85
CA SER A 3 14.88 27.91 -10.61
C SER A 3 14.44 27.48 -9.21
N GLU A 4 13.61 26.47 -9.12
CA GLU A 4 13.41 25.73 -7.89
C GLU A 4 14.79 25.20 -7.53
N GLU A 5 15.42 25.78 -6.51
CA GLU A 5 16.59 25.20 -5.88
C GLU A 5 16.10 23.89 -5.27
N GLU A 6 16.52 22.74 -5.81
CA GLU A 6 16.31 21.45 -5.18
C GLU A 6 16.81 21.58 -3.73
N GLU A 7 15.93 21.41 -2.78
CA GLU A 7 16.24 21.44 -1.37
C GLU A 7 17.18 20.26 -1.05
N ILE A 8 18.48 20.53 -1.03
CA ILE A 8 19.49 19.51 -0.78
C ILE A 8 19.42 19.10 0.68
N VAL A 9 18.93 17.90 0.94
CA VAL A 9 18.92 17.33 2.29
C VAL A 9 20.36 17.08 2.76
N PRO A 10 20.78 17.62 3.92
CA PRO A 10 22.11 17.42 4.43
C PRO A 10 22.47 15.94 4.62
N PRO A 11 23.69 15.51 4.31
CA PRO A 11 24.12 14.11 4.44
C PRO A 11 23.95 13.53 5.86
N GLU A 12 24.08 14.36 6.88
CA GLU A 12 23.86 13.96 8.28
C GLU A 12 22.39 13.61 8.57
N ILE A 13 21.42 14.26 7.91
CA ILE A 13 20.01 13.95 8.01
C ILE A 13 19.72 12.61 7.32
N ILE A 14 20.25 12.41 6.12
CA ILE A 14 20.13 11.13 5.40
C ILE A 14 20.69 9.99 6.26
N ALA A 15 21.88 10.17 6.83
CA ALA A 15 22.50 9.20 7.71
C ALA A 15 21.70 8.96 9.00
N ALA A 16 20.95 9.96 9.48
CA ALA A 16 20.07 9.80 10.65
C ALA A 16 18.82 8.97 10.28
N ILE A 17 18.20 9.23 9.13
CA ILE A 17 17.09 8.45 8.59
C ILE A 17 17.52 6.99 8.41
N ASP A 18 18.65 6.74 7.77
CA ASP A 18 19.18 5.40 7.55
C ASP A 18 19.41 4.64 8.85
N ARG A 19 20.02 5.29 9.84
CA ARG A 19 20.24 4.67 11.16
C ARG A 19 18.93 4.33 11.86
N PHE A 20 17.95 5.22 11.78
CA PHE A 20 16.63 4.99 12.37
C PHE A 20 15.93 3.78 11.73
N LEU A 21 15.78 3.77 10.40
CA LEU A 21 15.13 2.69 9.67
C LEU A 21 15.84 1.36 9.87
N PHE A 22 17.16 1.34 9.74
CA PHE A 22 17.96 0.13 9.95
C PHE A 22 17.81 -0.42 11.37
N ALA A 23 17.88 0.45 12.39
CA ALA A 23 17.72 0.03 13.78
C ALA A 23 16.31 -0.51 14.05
N ASN A 24 15.28 0.12 13.50
CA ASN A 24 13.89 -0.31 13.63
C ASN A 24 13.67 -1.72 13.05
N TYR A 25 14.14 -1.98 11.83
CA TYR A 25 14.08 -3.31 11.23
C TYR A 25 14.84 -4.36 12.05
N LEU A 26 16.05 -4.03 12.55
CA LEU A 26 16.83 -4.94 13.38
C LEU A 26 16.10 -5.26 14.70
N GLU A 27 15.53 -4.28 15.36
CA GLU A 27 14.82 -4.47 16.62
C GLU A 27 13.57 -5.35 16.43
N CYS A 28 12.76 -5.02 15.43
CA CYS A 28 11.54 -5.78 15.14
C CYS A 28 11.84 -7.23 14.73
N PHE A 29 12.78 -7.45 13.80
CA PHE A 29 13.05 -8.78 13.24
C PHE A 29 13.87 -9.66 14.18
N ASN A 30 14.68 -9.08 15.07
CA ASN A 30 15.43 -9.83 16.08
C ASN A 30 14.63 -10.09 17.37
N SER A 31 13.42 -9.56 17.49
CA SER A 31 12.59 -9.93 18.63
C SER A 31 12.42 -11.45 18.69
N PRO A 32 12.51 -12.09 19.87
CA PRO A 32 12.60 -13.57 19.95
C PRO A 32 11.44 -14.31 19.30
N ALA A 33 10.24 -13.73 19.33
CA ALA A 33 9.05 -14.32 18.71
C ALA A 33 9.11 -14.20 17.18
N MET A 34 9.42 -12.99 16.66
CA MET A 34 9.49 -12.71 15.22
C MET A 34 10.61 -13.47 14.54
N ALA A 35 11.82 -13.45 15.11
CA ALA A 35 12.97 -14.19 14.58
C ALA A 35 12.67 -15.70 14.47
N ARG A 36 11.98 -16.30 15.47
CA ARG A 36 11.57 -17.70 15.43
C ARG A 36 10.50 -17.98 14.37
N ALA A 37 9.56 -17.05 14.19
CA ALA A 37 8.53 -17.17 13.15
C ALA A 37 9.15 -17.10 11.75
N MET A 38 9.95 -16.07 11.49
CA MET A 38 10.63 -15.86 10.21
C MET A 38 11.54 -17.04 9.81
N ALA A 39 12.23 -17.64 10.80
CA ALA A 39 13.11 -18.80 10.53
C ALA A 39 12.35 -20.10 10.20
N ARG A 40 11.04 -20.18 10.39
CA ARG A 40 10.26 -21.42 10.30
C ARG A 40 9.03 -21.35 9.40
N ILE A 41 8.52 -20.16 9.16
CA ILE A 41 7.28 -19.93 8.42
C ILE A 41 7.62 -19.07 7.21
N PRO A 42 7.36 -19.53 5.98
CA PRO A 42 7.48 -18.69 4.80
C PRO A 42 6.61 -17.43 4.96
N MET A 43 7.21 -16.28 4.73
CA MET A 43 6.53 -14.99 4.82
C MET A 43 6.53 -14.33 3.44
N VAL A 44 5.46 -13.60 3.16
CA VAL A 44 5.36 -12.67 2.04
C VAL A 44 4.88 -11.34 2.59
N ASN A 45 5.57 -10.28 2.26
CA ASN A 45 5.35 -8.97 2.82
C ASN A 45 5.00 -7.96 1.72
N MET A 46 4.26 -6.94 2.09
CA MET A 46 3.95 -5.81 1.23
C MET A 46 4.10 -4.54 2.05
N LEU A 47 4.65 -3.53 1.42
CA LEU A 47 4.85 -2.19 1.92
C LEU A 47 3.55 -1.56 2.43
N ASP A 48 3.65 -0.84 3.54
CA ASP A 48 2.64 0.10 4.01
C ASP A 48 3.27 1.47 4.32
N ASP A 49 2.48 2.46 4.74
CA ASP A 49 2.98 3.80 5.02
C ASP A 49 3.93 3.84 6.22
N HIS A 50 3.69 3.01 7.24
CA HIS A 50 4.58 2.89 8.39
C HIS A 50 5.98 2.33 8.08
N ASP A 51 6.20 1.72 6.92
CA ASP A 51 7.55 1.44 6.42
C ASP A 51 8.28 2.71 5.95
N LEU A 52 7.53 3.78 5.70
CA LEU A 52 8.00 5.08 5.22
C LEU A 52 7.80 6.16 6.29
N VAL A 53 6.62 6.72 6.32
CA VAL A 53 6.10 7.62 7.34
C VAL A 53 4.56 7.57 7.29
N ASP A 54 3.94 7.59 8.44
CA ASP A 54 2.49 7.57 8.60
C ASP A 54 1.78 8.53 7.65
N GLY A 55 0.80 8.03 6.89
CA GLY A 55 0.07 8.78 5.87
C GLY A 55 0.87 9.13 4.61
N PHE A 56 2.00 8.47 4.32
CA PHE A 56 2.81 8.75 3.12
C PHE A 56 1.98 8.64 1.84
N GLY A 57 1.93 9.72 1.06
CA GLY A 57 1.17 9.86 -0.18
C GLY A 57 -0.22 10.49 0.00
N THR A 58 -0.69 10.72 1.23
CA THR A 58 -1.99 11.34 1.49
C THR A 58 -1.90 12.84 1.82
N TYR A 59 -0.70 13.35 2.00
CA TYR A 59 -0.46 14.77 2.20
C TYR A 59 -0.50 15.57 0.88
N PRO A 60 -0.61 16.91 0.95
CA PRO A 60 -0.52 17.78 -0.22
C PRO A 60 0.79 17.59 -1.01
N ASP A 61 0.71 17.69 -2.34
CA ASP A 61 1.86 17.45 -3.24
C ASP A 61 3.10 18.29 -2.90
N ASP A 62 2.92 19.54 -2.46
CA ASP A 62 4.02 20.44 -2.07
C ASP A 62 4.79 19.93 -0.85
N LEU A 63 4.09 19.36 0.13
CA LEU A 63 4.73 18.73 1.28
C LEU A 63 5.40 17.40 0.90
N MET A 64 4.71 16.57 0.11
CA MET A 64 5.24 15.27 -0.33
C MET A 64 6.50 15.42 -1.20
N MET A 65 6.59 16.49 -2.01
CA MET A 65 7.74 16.79 -2.86
C MET A 65 8.86 17.53 -2.11
N SER A 66 8.67 17.89 -0.82
CA SER A 66 9.76 18.48 -0.04
C SER A 66 10.93 17.52 0.07
N GLY A 67 12.16 18.07 0.12
CA GLY A 67 13.39 17.26 0.17
C GLY A 67 13.37 16.24 1.31
N VAL A 68 12.84 16.60 2.48
CA VAL A 68 12.79 15.71 3.66
C VAL A 68 11.80 14.57 3.46
N PHE A 69 10.54 14.84 3.01
CA PHE A 69 9.55 13.78 2.81
C PHE A 69 9.94 12.82 1.67
N SER A 70 10.42 13.36 0.57
CA SER A 70 10.95 12.56 -0.54
C SER A 70 12.13 11.68 -0.09
N MET A 71 13.02 12.21 0.75
CA MET A 71 14.13 11.44 1.28
C MET A 71 13.68 10.34 2.24
N ILE A 72 12.77 10.63 3.17
CA ILE A 72 12.21 9.63 4.09
C ILE A 72 11.54 8.51 3.28
N GLY A 73 10.69 8.86 2.32
CA GLY A 73 10.03 7.89 1.46
C GLY A 73 11.01 7.04 0.66
N SER A 74 12.02 7.68 0.04
CA SER A 74 13.07 6.99 -0.71
C SER A 74 13.85 6.01 0.15
N ARG A 75 14.29 6.43 1.33
CA ARG A 75 15.06 5.56 2.22
C ARG A 75 14.18 4.45 2.83
N GLY A 76 12.96 4.77 3.22
CA GLY A 76 12.00 3.78 3.71
C GLY A 76 11.74 2.68 2.68
N TYR A 77 11.48 3.07 1.43
CA TYR A 77 11.25 2.11 0.35
C TYR A 77 12.49 1.24 0.06
N PHE A 78 13.69 1.82 0.10
CA PHE A 78 14.95 1.08 0.00
C PHE A 78 15.07 0.02 1.11
N PHE A 79 14.83 0.39 2.37
CA PHE A 79 14.93 -0.53 3.48
C PHE A 79 13.82 -1.60 3.46
N TYR A 80 12.61 -1.26 3.00
CA TYR A 80 11.57 -2.26 2.73
C TYR A 80 12.04 -3.30 1.72
N LEU A 81 12.56 -2.88 0.56
CA LEU A 81 13.08 -3.80 -0.44
C LEU A 81 14.20 -4.68 0.13
N LEU A 82 15.12 -4.08 0.89
CA LEU A 82 16.24 -4.78 1.49
C LEU A 82 15.80 -5.84 2.53
N PHE A 83 15.00 -5.44 3.50
CA PHE A 83 14.66 -6.30 4.64
C PHE A 83 13.47 -7.22 4.41
N GLN A 84 12.50 -6.79 3.63
CA GLN A 84 11.27 -7.55 3.44
C GLN A 84 11.24 -8.31 2.10
N GLN A 85 11.91 -7.80 1.07
CA GLN A 85 11.95 -8.42 -0.25
C GLN A 85 13.31 -9.04 -0.59
N PHE A 86 14.31 -8.86 0.27
CA PHE A 86 15.70 -9.32 0.06
C PHE A 86 16.33 -8.79 -1.25
N MET A 87 15.88 -7.62 -1.66
CA MET A 87 16.38 -6.91 -2.84
C MET A 87 17.35 -5.83 -2.37
N ASN A 88 18.60 -5.92 -2.83
CA ASN A 88 19.62 -4.92 -2.56
C ASN A 88 19.95 -4.21 -3.87
N ASP A 89 19.30 -3.11 -4.11
CA ASP A 89 19.63 -2.21 -5.20
C ASP A 89 20.15 -0.90 -4.59
N GLU A 90 21.44 -0.67 -4.74
CA GLU A 90 22.12 0.50 -4.18
C GLU A 90 21.76 1.79 -4.92
N VAL A 91 21.10 1.69 -6.07
CA VAL A 91 20.85 2.86 -6.92
C VAL A 91 19.44 3.40 -6.70
N ASP A 92 18.40 2.59 -6.82
CA ASP A 92 17.01 3.05 -6.75
C ASP A 92 15.96 1.92 -6.80
N GLY A 93 16.38 0.67 -6.66
CA GLY A 93 15.50 -0.49 -6.87
C GLY A 93 15.15 -0.72 -8.34
N ILE A 94 15.70 0.06 -9.25
CA ILE A 94 15.55 -0.16 -10.69
C ILE A 94 16.68 -1.06 -11.13
N ILE A 95 16.33 -2.28 -11.48
CA ILE A 95 17.28 -3.21 -12.08
C ILE A 95 17.54 -2.75 -13.51
N ASN A 96 18.65 -2.08 -13.73
CA ASN A 96 19.09 -1.66 -15.05
C ASN A 96 20.20 -2.58 -15.57
N GLU A 97 20.46 -2.52 -16.88
CA GLU A 97 21.46 -3.36 -17.57
C GLU A 97 22.88 -3.24 -17.02
N ASN A 98 23.17 -2.21 -16.23
CA ASN A 98 24.48 -1.91 -15.67
C ASN A 98 24.65 -2.41 -14.22
N THR A 99 23.59 -2.86 -13.57
CA THR A 99 23.66 -3.41 -12.22
C THR A 99 23.84 -4.92 -12.29
N LYS A 100 24.68 -5.47 -11.40
CA LYS A 100 24.91 -6.94 -11.29
C LYS A 100 23.74 -7.65 -10.61
N ASN A 101 22.62 -6.98 -10.43
CA ASN A 101 21.42 -7.56 -9.84
C ASN A 101 20.71 -8.45 -10.84
N PRO A 102 19.99 -9.48 -10.38
CA PRO A 102 19.28 -10.37 -11.28
C PRO A 102 18.33 -9.54 -12.16
N ASN A 103 18.37 -9.80 -13.45
CA ASN A 103 17.46 -9.19 -14.41
C ASN A 103 16.02 -9.36 -13.93
N PRO A 104 15.15 -8.33 -13.93
CA PRO A 104 13.73 -8.45 -13.54
C PRO A 104 13.02 -9.62 -14.22
N SER A 105 13.42 -9.96 -15.43
CA SER A 105 12.93 -11.14 -16.15
C SER A 105 13.26 -12.47 -15.46
N GLU A 106 14.20 -12.48 -14.52
CA GLU A 106 14.56 -13.68 -13.75
C GLU A 106 13.69 -13.87 -12.50
N ILE A 107 13.11 -12.79 -11.97
CA ILE A 107 12.19 -12.80 -10.83
C ILE A 107 10.76 -12.90 -11.37
N LYS A 108 10.33 -14.09 -11.69
CA LYS A 108 9.02 -14.36 -12.34
C LYS A 108 7.81 -13.86 -11.55
N SER A 109 7.95 -13.66 -10.26
CA SER A 109 6.87 -13.17 -9.39
C SER A 109 6.80 -11.63 -9.34
N LEU A 110 7.87 -10.93 -9.73
CA LEU A 110 7.97 -9.48 -9.64
C LEU A 110 7.24 -8.80 -10.81
N ILE A 111 6.43 -7.82 -10.49
CA ILE A 111 5.73 -6.95 -11.44
C ILE A 111 6.20 -5.52 -11.16
N ILE A 112 7.10 -5.02 -12.00
CA ILE A 112 7.50 -3.62 -11.97
C ILE A 112 6.45 -2.80 -12.70
N GLY A 113 5.83 -1.86 -11.99
CA GLY A 113 4.84 -0.94 -12.53
C GLY A 113 5.44 0.41 -12.93
N GLY A 114 4.65 1.46 -12.79
CA GLY A 114 5.07 2.81 -13.11
C GLY A 114 5.99 3.45 -12.06
N PRO A 115 6.61 4.60 -12.40
CA PRO A 115 7.48 5.33 -11.49
C PRO A 115 6.70 5.82 -10.27
N GLY A 116 7.38 5.89 -9.14
CA GLY A 116 6.84 6.48 -7.91
C GLY A 116 6.51 7.97 -8.11
N CYS A 117 5.56 8.47 -7.34
CA CYS A 117 5.14 9.88 -7.45
C CYS A 117 6.07 10.83 -6.68
N TYR A 118 6.62 10.36 -5.55
CA TYR A 118 7.43 11.18 -4.63
C TYR A 118 8.77 10.51 -4.28
N ILE A 119 9.04 9.34 -4.83
CA ILE A 119 10.25 8.56 -4.61
C ILE A 119 10.79 8.08 -5.96
N PRO A 120 12.10 7.84 -6.09
CA PRO A 120 12.70 7.41 -7.36
C PRO A 120 12.37 5.96 -7.74
N PHE A 121 11.82 5.18 -6.80
CA PHE A 121 11.49 3.78 -7.03
C PHE A 121 10.21 3.61 -7.84
N PRO A 122 10.16 2.68 -8.81
CA PRO A 122 8.89 2.25 -9.41
C PRO A 122 8.11 1.37 -8.43
N THR A 123 6.83 1.12 -8.71
CA THR A 123 6.05 0.17 -7.92
C THR A 123 6.62 -1.24 -8.03
N HIS A 124 6.68 -1.94 -6.90
CA HIS A 124 7.09 -3.34 -6.80
C HIS A 124 5.92 -4.17 -6.29
N SER A 125 5.16 -4.73 -7.22
CA SER A 125 4.09 -5.69 -6.90
C SER A 125 4.57 -7.12 -7.18
N PHE A 126 3.90 -8.10 -6.58
CA PHE A 126 4.31 -9.50 -6.72
C PHE A 126 3.10 -10.39 -7.00
N LEU A 127 3.24 -11.30 -7.96
CA LEU A 127 2.28 -12.38 -8.17
C LEU A 127 2.94 -13.71 -7.78
N ILE A 128 2.62 -14.19 -6.60
CA ILE A 128 3.27 -15.33 -5.96
C ILE A 128 2.46 -16.61 -6.18
N TRP A 129 3.18 -17.68 -6.50
CA TRP A 129 2.62 -19.01 -6.58
C TRP A 129 2.62 -19.69 -5.20
N LEU A 130 1.45 -19.84 -4.59
CA LEU A 130 1.28 -20.57 -3.33
C LEU A 130 1.03 -22.05 -3.53
N GLY A 131 0.72 -22.46 -4.76
CA GLY A 131 0.47 -23.83 -5.15
C GLY A 131 -0.26 -23.92 -6.48
N PRO A 132 -0.51 -25.13 -7.02
CA PRO A 132 -1.01 -25.31 -8.38
C PRO A 132 -2.42 -24.71 -8.61
N LYS A 133 -3.15 -24.44 -7.54
CA LYS A 133 -4.51 -23.89 -7.61
C LYS A 133 -4.65 -22.52 -6.94
N GLN A 134 -3.59 -21.99 -6.34
CA GLN A 134 -3.63 -20.78 -5.55
C GLN A 134 -2.49 -19.82 -5.91
N HIS A 135 -2.83 -18.59 -6.23
CA HIS A 135 -1.88 -17.49 -6.41
C HIS A 135 -2.23 -16.35 -5.45
N MET A 136 -1.24 -15.54 -5.16
CA MET A 136 -1.40 -14.35 -4.33
C MET A 136 -0.77 -13.16 -5.05
N LEU A 137 -1.58 -12.13 -5.28
CA LEU A 137 -1.13 -10.82 -5.73
C LEU A 137 -0.87 -9.95 -4.51
N LEU A 138 0.33 -9.41 -4.40
CA LEU A 138 0.69 -8.36 -3.47
C LEU A 138 0.78 -7.06 -4.29
N LEU A 139 -0.15 -6.15 -4.08
CA LEU A 139 -0.22 -4.88 -4.81
C LEU A 139 0.47 -3.78 -4.00
N ASP A 140 1.50 -3.17 -4.58
CA ASP A 140 2.12 -1.98 -4.02
C ASP A 140 1.15 -0.79 -4.11
N CYS A 141 0.66 -0.35 -2.95
CA CYS A 141 -0.29 0.73 -2.83
C CYS A 141 0.35 2.05 -2.36
N ARG A 142 1.70 2.12 -2.26
CA ARG A 142 2.40 3.27 -1.67
C ARG A 142 3.32 4.01 -2.64
N ALA A 143 4.06 3.34 -3.53
CA ALA A 143 5.01 4.02 -4.41
C ALA A 143 4.36 5.09 -5.31
N GLN A 144 3.16 4.83 -5.83
CA GLN A 144 2.41 5.78 -6.67
C GLN A 144 1.28 6.49 -5.91
N ARG A 145 1.27 6.40 -4.59
CA ARG A 145 0.22 6.99 -3.76
C ARG A 145 0.19 8.49 -3.87
N LYS A 146 -1.01 9.02 -4.06
CA LYS A 146 -1.36 10.44 -3.98
C LYS A 146 -2.70 10.60 -3.26
N LEU A 147 -3.03 11.81 -2.86
CA LEU A 147 -4.30 12.13 -2.20
C LEU A 147 -5.54 11.60 -2.96
N ASN A 148 -5.49 11.48 -4.27
CA ASN A 148 -6.60 11.05 -5.12
C ASN A 148 -6.26 9.85 -6.02
N GLN A 149 -5.19 9.14 -5.72
CA GLN A 149 -4.73 7.98 -6.47
C GLN A 149 -4.07 6.97 -5.52
N VAL A 150 -4.34 5.70 -5.69
CA VAL A 150 -3.62 4.61 -5.01
C VAL A 150 -2.50 4.08 -5.90
N CYS A 151 -2.83 3.69 -7.12
CA CYS A 151 -1.88 3.23 -8.13
C CYS A 151 -2.12 3.95 -9.46
N GLY A 152 -1.09 4.07 -10.27
CA GLY A 152 -1.18 4.57 -11.63
C GLY A 152 -1.79 3.56 -12.59
N THR A 153 -2.29 4.05 -13.72
CA THR A 153 -2.90 3.21 -14.76
C THR A 153 -1.92 2.18 -15.32
N ASP A 154 -0.68 2.57 -15.52
CA ASP A 154 0.42 1.73 -15.99
C ASP A 154 0.69 0.53 -15.05
N THR A 155 0.64 0.74 -13.75
CA THR A 155 0.75 -0.35 -12.76
C THR A 155 -0.43 -1.30 -12.87
N TYR A 156 -1.65 -0.79 -12.98
CA TYR A 156 -2.84 -1.64 -13.15
C TYR A 156 -2.80 -2.47 -14.45
N GLU A 157 -2.30 -1.90 -15.53
CA GLU A 157 -2.16 -2.61 -16.80
C GLU A 157 -1.19 -3.79 -16.67
N ARG A 158 -0.01 -3.57 -16.10
CA ARG A 158 0.98 -4.64 -15.87
C ARG A 158 0.49 -5.71 -14.90
N VAL A 159 -0.18 -5.33 -13.83
CA VAL A 159 -0.81 -6.28 -12.91
C VAL A 159 -1.88 -7.09 -13.63
N HIS A 160 -2.69 -6.46 -14.45
CA HIS A 160 -3.72 -7.17 -15.22
C HIS A 160 -3.13 -8.17 -16.22
N GLU A 161 -2.10 -7.77 -16.96
CA GLU A 161 -1.35 -8.67 -17.86
C GLU A 161 -0.81 -9.90 -17.10
N ALA A 162 -0.22 -9.69 -15.93
CA ALA A 162 0.28 -10.79 -15.10
C ALA A 162 -0.83 -11.72 -14.61
N LEU A 163 -1.99 -11.16 -14.23
CA LEU A 163 -3.16 -11.94 -13.79
C LEU A 163 -3.76 -12.75 -14.95
N GLU A 164 -3.82 -12.20 -16.15
CA GLU A 164 -4.27 -12.91 -17.35
C GLU A 164 -3.30 -14.03 -17.75
N ALA A 165 -2.01 -13.85 -17.51
CA ALA A 165 -0.97 -14.85 -17.80
C ALA A 165 -0.92 -16.01 -16.78
N MET A 166 -1.71 -15.96 -15.69
CA MET A 166 -1.76 -17.07 -14.73
C MET A 166 -2.15 -18.39 -15.39
N PRO A 167 -1.64 -19.54 -14.91
CA PRO A 167 -2.06 -20.86 -15.39
C PRO A 167 -3.56 -21.10 -15.22
N ASP A 168 -4.18 -21.80 -16.17
CA ASP A 168 -5.62 -22.14 -16.12
C ASP A 168 -5.98 -23.10 -14.96
N THR A 169 -4.99 -23.65 -14.29
CA THR A 169 -5.18 -24.48 -13.09
C THR A 169 -5.55 -23.68 -11.86
N VAL A 170 -5.29 -22.37 -11.84
CA VAL A 170 -5.59 -21.48 -10.71
C VAL A 170 -7.10 -21.44 -10.47
N ARG A 171 -7.49 -21.59 -9.21
CA ARG A 171 -8.89 -21.56 -8.75
C ARG A 171 -9.16 -20.53 -7.68
N HIS A 172 -8.12 -20.04 -7.03
CA HIS A 172 -8.22 -19.01 -6.01
C HIS A 172 -7.09 -18.01 -6.15
N LEU A 173 -7.43 -16.74 -6.25
CA LEU A 173 -6.54 -15.60 -6.19
C LEU A 173 -6.76 -14.87 -4.87
N ILE A 174 -5.72 -14.70 -4.09
CA ILE A 174 -5.69 -13.84 -2.91
C ILE A 174 -5.05 -12.52 -3.34
N ILE A 175 -5.67 -11.41 -3.04
CA ILE A 175 -5.14 -10.07 -3.31
C ILE A 175 -4.83 -9.41 -1.98
N GLN A 176 -3.57 -9.19 -1.70
CA GLN A 176 -3.10 -8.43 -0.55
C GLN A 176 -2.94 -6.97 -0.95
N LEU A 177 -3.55 -6.11 -0.15
CA LEU A 177 -3.51 -4.65 -0.30
C LEU A 177 -2.94 -4.06 1.00
N GLY A 178 -2.19 -2.97 0.91
CA GLY A 178 -1.74 -2.23 2.10
C GLY A 178 -2.96 -1.74 2.89
N VAL A 179 -3.90 -1.12 2.21
CA VAL A 179 -5.09 -0.48 2.81
C VAL A 179 -6.39 -1.24 2.48
N PRO A 180 -7.42 -1.20 3.36
CA PRO A 180 -8.67 -1.93 3.14
C PRO A 180 -9.46 -1.48 1.91
N ILE A 181 -9.89 -2.46 1.09
CA ILE A 181 -10.77 -2.24 -0.05
C ILE A 181 -12.25 -2.22 0.32
N SER A 182 -12.61 -2.80 1.46
CA SER A 182 -13.96 -2.83 2.02
C SER A 182 -13.91 -2.48 3.50
N TYR A 183 -14.27 -1.24 3.82
CA TYR A 183 -14.26 -0.71 5.18
C TYR A 183 -15.51 0.14 5.41
N PRO A 184 -16.09 0.16 6.62
CA PRO A 184 -17.25 1.02 6.93
C PRO A 184 -16.88 2.48 6.76
N ARG A 185 -17.60 3.18 5.88
CA ARG A 185 -17.37 4.59 5.64
C ARG A 185 -18.19 5.45 6.59
N MET A 186 -17.53 6.30 7.35
CA MET A 186 -18.17 7.24 8.26
C MET A 186 -18.43 8.60 7.59
N VAL A 187 -19.29 8.62 6.56
CA VAL A 187 -19.56 9.80 5.73
C VAL A 187 -19.91 11.05 6.55
N SER A 188 -20.68 10.89 7.62
CA SER A 188 -21.06 12.00 8.49
C SER A 188 -19.84 12.59 9.21
N LEU A 189 -18.94 11.75 9.66
CA LEU A 189 -17.71 12.15 10.35
C LEU A 189 -16.71 12.78 9.37
N GLU A 190 -16.51 12.16 8.19
CA GLU A 190 -15.70 12.73 7.11
C GLU A 190 -16.17 14.15 6.74
N ASN A 191 -17.48 14.34 6.51
CA ASN A 191 -18.05 15.64 6.17
C ASN A 191 -17.93 16.66 7.30
N MET A 192 -18.04 16.22 8.55
CA MET A 192 -17.88 17.08 9.72
C MET A 192 -16.43 17.54 9.87
N LEU A 193 -15.46 16.65 9.68
CA LEU A 193 -14.03 16.93 9.84
C LEU A 193 -13.45 17.71 8.65
N SER A 194 -13.95 17.47 7.43
CA SER A 194 -13.53 18.18 6.21
C SER A 194 -13.98 19.63 6.17
N ASN A 195 -15.01 19.98 6.94
CA ASN A 195 -15.55 21.33 6.93
C ASN A 195 -14.71 22.28 7.81
N ARG A 196 -13.83 23.05 7.19
CA ARG A 196 -12.94 24.03 7.86
C ARG A 196 -13.66 25.08 8.71
N PHE A 197 -14.95 25.31 8.45
CA PHE A 197 -15.78 26.25 9.20
C PHE A 197 -16.57 25.60 10.34
N ASN A 198 -16.37 24.30 10.58
CA ASN A 198 -17.06 23.62 11.67
C ASN A 198 -16.43 23.99 13.01
N PRO A 199 -17.22 24.62 13.95
CA PRO A 199 -16.70 25.01 15.24
C PRO A 199 -16.19 23.83 16.08
N PHE A 200 -16.69 22.60 15.88
CA PHE A 200 -16.20 21.40 16.55
C PHE A 200 -14.78 21.06 16.14
N VAL A 201 -14.40 21.25 14.88
CA VAL A 201 -13.02 21.06 14.41
C VAL A 201 -12.08 22.06 15.08
N SER A 202 -12.51 23.31 15.19
CA SER A 202 -11.73 24.36 15.88
C SER A 202 -11.57 24.09 17.37
N ILE A 203 -12.61 23.56 18.01
CA ILE A 203 -12.60 23.16 19.42
C ILE A 203 -11.71 21.92 19.61
N ALA A 204 -11.84 20.90 18.77
CA ALA A 204 -10.98 19.71 18.82
C ALA A 204 -9.50 20.08 18.69
N LYS A 205 -9.15 20.94 17.74
CA LYS A 205 -7.77 21.47 17.58
C LYS A 205 -7.26 22.21 18.82
N ALA A 206 -8.12 22.95 19.49
CA ALA A 206 -7.74 23.75 20.66
C ALA A 206 -7.58 22.92 21.94
N PHE A 207 -8.40 21.90 22.12
CA PHE A 207 -8.47 21.13 23.37
C PHE A 207 -7.79 19.75 23.31
N MET A 208 -7.50 19.23 22.10
CA MET A 208 -6.92 17.92 21.89
C MET A 208 -5.78 17.99 20.84
N PRO A 209 -4.64 18.61 21.17
CA PRO A 209 -3.51 18.73 20.24
C PRO A 209 -2.98 17.38 19.74
N ALA A 210 -3.16 16.30 20.50
CA ALA A 210 -2.78 14.95 20.13
C ALA A 210 -3.60 14.36 18.97
N PHE A 211 -4.73 14.98 18.62
CA PHE A 211 -5.57 14.57 17.48
C PHE A 211 -5.34 15.42 16.22
N THR A 212 -4.35 16.30 16.25
CA THR A 212 -3.96 17.12 15.09
C THR A 212 -2.64 16.63 14.54
N ASN A 213 -2.64 16.28 13.26
CA ASN A 213 -1.41 15.95 12.56
C ASN A 213 -0.42 17.12 12.60
N ASN A 214 0.80 16.86 13.04
CA ASN A 214 1.83 17.88 13.23
C ASN A 214 2.33 18.49 11.91
N TYR A 215 2.11 17.82 10.76
CA TYR A 215 2.60 18.24 9.47
C TYR A 215 1.66 19.17 8.71
N ASN A 216 0.36 18.86 8.69
CA ASN A 216 -0.62 19.63 7.92
C ASN A 216 -1.66 20.37 8.80
N GLY A 217 -1.63 20.15 10.12
CA GLY A 217 -2.57 20.72 11.08
C GLY A 217 -4.02 20.26 10.89
N GLN A 218 -4.26 19.20 10.15
CA GLN A 218 -5.57 18.56 10.03
C GLN A 218 -5.81 17.63 11.21
N VAL A 219 -7.03 17.13 11.35
CA VAL A 219 -7.33 16.13 12.36
C VAL A 219 -6.78 14.80 11.85
N GLU A 220 -5.89 14.16 12.60
CA GLU A 220 -5.21 12.90 12.24
C GLU A 220 -6.19 11.82 11.75
N LEU A 221 -7.33 11.70 12.43
CA LEU A 221 -8.42 10.82 12.01
C LEU A 221 -8.94 11.10 10.59
N LEU A 222 -8.79 12.31 10.04
CA LEU A 222 -9.20 12.61 8.67
C LEU A 222 -8.20 12.07 7.66
N ASP A 223 -6.92 12.05 7.98
CA ASP A 223 -5.87 11.47 7.14
C ASP A 223 -6.10 9.97 7.05
N ASP A 224 -6.35 9.27 8.16
CA ASP A 224 -6.73 7.85 8.19
C ASP A 224 -7.98 7.57 7.36
N LEU A 225 -9.03 8.40 7.52
CA LEU A 225 -10.28 8.23 6.75
C LEU A 225 -10.10 8.45 5.25
N ASN A 226 -9.12 9.24 4.84
CA ASN A 226 -8.82 9.49 3.43
C ASN A 226 -7.86 8.47 2.83
N ASP A 227 -7.13 7.72 3.63
CA ASP A 227 -6.16 6.75 3.15
C ASP A 227 -6.82 5.50 2.56
N HIS A 228 -8.01 5.13 3.00
CA HIS A 228 -8.68 3.91 2.55
C HIS A 228 -9.20 3.97 1.12
N TRP A 229 -9.27 2.82 0.46
CA TRP A 229 -9.96 2.66 -0.81
C TRP A 229 -11.44 3.10 -0.77
N CYS A 230 -12.06 3.09 0.41
CA CYS A 230 -13.45 3.49 0.59
C CYS A 230 -13.63 5.02 0.65
N ALA A 231 -12.57 5.78 0.78
CA ALA A 231 -12.62 7.25 0.77
C ALA A 231 -13.24 7.81 -0.51
N ALA A 232 -13.79 9.00 -0.44
CA ALA A 232 -14.45 9.64 -1.59
C ALA A 232 -13.51 9.77 -2.80
N ASN A 233 -12.26 10.11 -2.53
CA ASN A 233 -11.23 10.38 -3.52
C ASN A 233 -10.87 9.13 -4.32
N HIS A 234 -10.92 7.95 -3.71
CA HIS A 234 -10.50 6.68 -4.30
C HIS A 234 -11.66 5.84 -4.85
N LYS A 235 -12.92 6.27 -4.64
CA LYS A 235 -14.12 5.49 -5.00
C LYS A 235 -14.14 5.02 -6.45
N LYS A 236 -13.72 5.85 -7.39
CA LYS A 236 -13.71 5.51 -8.82
C LYS A 236 -12.67 4.42 -9.10
N GLU A 237 -11.47 4.62 -8.62
CA GLU A 237 -10.34 3.70 -8.77
C GLU A 237 -10.66 2.34 -8.11
N ARG A 238 -11.17 2.37 -6.88
CA ARG A 238 -11.65 1.18 -6.17
C ARG A 238 -12.65 0.37 -7.00
N ASN A 239 -13.67 1.03 -7.54
CA ASN A 239 -14.70 0.35 -8.30
C ASN A 239 -14.12 -0.26 -9.59
N GLN A 240 -13.21 0.41 -10.26
CA GLN A 240 -12.51 -0.10 -11.44
C GLN A 240 -11.69 -1.35 -11.12
N LEU A 241 -10.95 -1.35 -10.00
CA LEU A 241 -10.22 -2.54 -9.56
C LEU A 241 -11.16 -3.71 -9.27
N ILE A 242 -12.25 -3.46 -8.51
CA ILE A 242 -13.24 -4.50 -8.18
C ILE A 242 -13.89 -5.07 -9.45
N GLU A 243 -14.31 -4.23 -10.39
CA GLU A 243 -14.92 -4.64 -11.64
C GLU A 243 -13.97 -5.52 -12.47
N ARG A 244 -12.71 -5.10 -12.65
CA ARG A 244 -11.69 -5.90 -13.36
C ARG A 244 -11.45 -7.25 -12.70
N VAL A 245 -11.37 -7.30 -11.37
CA VAL A 245 -11.20 -8.54 -10.62
C VAL A 245 -12.44 -9.45 -10.76
N GLN A 246 -13.65 -8.89 -10.77
CA GLN A 246 -14.88 -9.65 -10.99
C GLN A 246 -14.97 -10.20 -12.41
N GLU A 247 -14.55 -9.46 -13.42
CA GLU A 247 -14.47 -9.95 -14.80
C GLU A 247 -13.48 -11.11 -14.93
N LEU A 248 -12.32 -11.00 -14.30
CA LEU A 248 -11.33 -12.08 -14.23
C LEU A 248 -11.91 -13.31 -13.52
N SER A 249 -12.59 -13.12 -12.39
CA SER A 249 -13.26 -14.18 -11.66
C SER A 249 -14.30 -14.92 -12.53
N LYS A 250 -15.07 -14.18 -13.31
CA LYS A 250 -16.06 -14.72 -14.25
C LYS A 250 -15.43 -15.48 -15.40
N SER A 251 -14.48 -14.87 -16.09
CA SER A 251 -13.84 -15.44 -17.29
C SER A 251 -13.04 -16.69 -16.98
N ARG A 252 -12.30 -16.69 -15.88
CA ARG A 252 -11.39 -17.78 -15.48
C ARG A 252 -12.02 -18.77 -14.48
N LYS A 253 -13.23 -18.52 -14.02
CA LYS A 253 -13.94 -19.36 -13.02
C LYS A 253 -13.10 -19.56 -11.76
N LEU A 254 -12.49 -18.51 -11.26
CA LEU A 254 -11.71 -18.52 -10.03
C LEU A 254 -12.41 -17.72 -8.92
N ARG A 255 -12.06 -18.01 -7.67
CA ARG A 255 -12.47 -17.23 -6.51
C ARG A 255 -11.42 -16.17 -6.20
N VAL A 256 -11.89 -15.03 -5.71
CA VAL A 256 -11.03 -13.96 -5.24
C VAL A 256 -11.32 -13.68 -3.78
N SER A 257 -10.26 -13.44 -3.01
CA SER A 257 -10.34 -12.89 -1.65
C SER A 257 -9.35 -11.74 -1.51
N PHE A 258 -9.75 -10.71 -0.80
CA PHE A 258 -8.89 -9.59 -0.45
C PHE A 258 -8.41 -9.74 0.99
N VAL A 259 -7.17 -9.36 1.25
CA VAL A 259 -6.57 -9.30 2.59
C VAL A 259 -5.89 -7.94 2.73
N SER A 260 -6.07 -7.29 3.86
CA SER A 260 -5.42 -6.01 4.16
C SER A 260 -5.16 -5.86 5.66
N GLY A 261 -4.32 -4.89 6.01
CA GLY A 261 -4.05 -4.44 7.38
C GLY A 261 -4.49 -3.00 7.57
N ASP A 262 -3.60 -2.17 8.12
CA ASP A 262 -3.62 -0.72 8.22
C ASP A 262 -4.53 -0.14 9.32
N VAL A 263 -5.80 -0.39 9.32
CA VAL A 263 -6.84 0.33 10.10
C VAL A 263 -6.90 0.00 11.61
N HIS A 264 -5.90 -0.61 12.16
CA HIS A 264 -5.78 -0.96 13.59
C HIS A 264 -7.01 -1.70 14.18
N ALA A 265 -7.79 -2.32 13.29
CA ALA A 265 -8.98 -3.08 13.63
C ALA A 265 -9.11 -4.32 12.76
N ALA A 266 -9.73 -5.36 13.28
CA ALA A 266 -10.04 -6.56 12.52
C ALA A 266 -11.48 -6.55 12.04
N GLY A 267 -11.71 -7.03 10.82
CA GLY A 267 -13.05 -7.07 10.24
C GLY A 267 -13.14 -7.98 9.02
N CYS A 268 -14.37 -8.18 8.56
CA CYS A 268 -14.62 -8.92 7.35
C CYS A 268 -15.74 -8.25 6.55
N GLY A 269 -15.46 -7.97 5.27
CA GLY A 269 -16.44 -7.48 4.31
C GLY A 269 -16.75 -8.54 3.26
N VAL A 270 -17.86 -8.37 2.56
CA VAL A 270 -18.28 -9.26 1.47
C VAL A 270 -18.70 -8.43 0.27
N PHE A 271 -18.19 -8.76 -0.89
CA PHE A 271 -18.74 -8.34 -2.18
C PHE A 271 -19.63 -9.44 -2.71
N GLN A 272 -20.86 -9.11 -3.11
CA GLN A 272 -21.82 -10.06 -3.65
C GLN A 272 -22.85 -9.37 -4.55
N SER A 273 -23.57 -10.15 -5.34
CA SER A 273 -24.71 -9.66 -6.12
C SER A 273 -25.90 -9.33 -5.22
N TYR A 274 -26.72 -8.33 -5.61
CA TYR A 274 -27.88 -7.89 -4.80
C TYR A 274 -29.05 -8.88 -4.81
N ASP A 275 -29.13 -9.73 -5.79
CA ASP A 275 -30.25 -10.64 -6.04
C ASP A 275 -30.22 -11.93 -5.20
N GLY A 276 -29.40 -11.98 -4.16
CA GLY A 276 -29.33 -13.11 -3.23
C GLY A 276 -28.86 -14.42 -3.86
N MET A 277 -28.06 -14.30 -4.92
CA MET A 277 -27.47 -15.47 -5.59
C MET A 277 -26.65 -16.31 -4.61
N ASP A 278 -26.72 -17.62 -4.74
CA ASP A 278 -25.89 -18.56 -3.97
C ASP A 278 -24.41 -18.19 -4.15
N PRO A 279 -23.63 -17.97 -3.06
CA PRO A 279 -22.20 -17.64 -3.12
C PRO A 279 -21.38 -18.58 -4.01
N SER A 280 -21.77 -19.87 -4.09
CA SER A 280 -21.09 -20.85 -4.95
C SER A 280 -21.25 -20.56 -6.44
N ARG A 281 -22.28 -19.83 -6.82
CA ARG A 281 -22.65 -19.48 -8.20
C ARG A 281 -22.37 -18.02 -8.54
N ASP A 282 -22.13 -17.19 -7.54
CA ASP A 282 -21.89 -15.77 -7.70
C ASP A 282 -20.38 -15.52 -7.97
N TYR A 283 -20.04 -15.13 -9.19
CA TYR A 283 -18.65 -14.80 -9.56
C TYR A 283 -18.17 -13.50 -8.90
N ARG A 284 -19.10 -12.66 -8.42
CA ARG A 284 -18.77 -11.42 -7.70
C ARG A 284 -18.52 -11.68 -6.21
N TYR A 285 -18.87 -12.86 -5.72
CA TYR A 285 -18.67 -13.18 -4.32
C TYR A 285 -17.20 -13.22 -3.97
N SER A 286 -16.77 -12.27 -3.15
CA SER A 286 -15.38 -12.14 -2.66
C SER A 286 -15.39 -11.73 -1.20
N LEU A 287 -14.56 -12.37 -0.39
CA LEU A 287 -14.31 -11.97 0.98
C LEU A 287 -13.23 -10.86 0.99
N ALA A 288 -13.40 -9.87 1.84
CA ALA A 288 -12.38 -8.90 2.20
C ALA A 288 -12.09 -9.03 3.69
N VAL A 289 -10.94 -9.58 4.03
CA VAL A 289 -10.51 -9.80 5.41
C VAL A 289 -9.54 -8.70 5.79
N ILE A 290 -9.83 -8.01 6.87
CA ILE A 290 -8.99 -6.96 7.45
C ILE A 290 -8.40 -7.52 8.73
N THR A 291 -7.08 -7.44 8.86
CA THR A 291 -6.36 -7.88 10.06
C THR A 291 -5.84 -6.69 10.83
N SER A 292 -5.78 -6.81 12.15
CA SER A 292 -5.11 -5.83 12.99
C SER A 292 -3.60 -6.04 13.00
N ALA A 293 -2.84 -5.04 13.44
CA ALA A 293 -1.43 -5.18 13.77
C ALA A 293 -1.24 -6.24 14.87
N ILE A 294 -0.06 -6.86 14.90
CA ILE A 294 0.32 -7.83 15.96
C ILE A 294 0.56 -7.08 17.27
N VAL A 295 1.14 -5.90 17.18
CA VAL A 295 1.37 -4.97 18.29
C VAL A 295 1.08 -3.56 17.77
N ASN A 296 0.36 -2.77 18.55
CA ASN A 296 0.18 -1.33 18.33
C ASN A 296 1.11 -0.55 19.25
#